data_a9747a21f884020f497ec064fe6350a7
#
_entry.id   a9747a21f884020f497ec064fe6350a7
#
_cell.length_a   1.000
_cell.length_b   1.000
_cell.length_c   1.000
_cell.angle_alpha   90.00
_cell.angle_beta   90.00
_cell.angle_gamma   90.00
#
_symmetry.space_group_name_H-M   'P 1'
#
loop_
_entity.id
_entity.type
_entity.pdbx_description
1 polymer ?
#
loop_
_entity_poly.entity_id
_entity_poly.type
_entity_poly.pdbx_seq_one_letter_code
_entity_poly.pdbx_strand_id
1 'polypeptide(L)'
;TGATIPRDLKIPGRKGDGLHFAMDFLLRNTKSLLDSQLTDNKYIDARGKKVIVIGGGDTGTDCIGTSLRHNCESLVNFEIAPRPPVDRADHNPWPTWPVIFRVDYGHEEAAARYGKDPRTYSISGKEFVRDGDGKLLGIKTIDVDQEFNEISGTDRFWEADLIFLSM
;
A
#
# COMPACT_ATOMS: atom_id res chain seq x y z
N THR A 1 1.94 -2.55 -22.83
CA THR A 1 1.56 -1.24 -22.30
C THR A 1 1.75 -1.20 -20.81
N GLY A 2 2.11 -0.06 -20.26
CA GLY A 2 2.42 0.12 -18.84
C GLY A 2 3.88 -0.13 -18.48
N ALA A 3 4.26 0.19 -17.24
CA ALA A 3 5.60 0.00 -16.73
C ALA A 3 5.87 -1.49 -16.44
N THR A 4 6.93 -2.03 -17.05
CA THR A 4 7.36 -3.42 -16.83
C THR A 4 8.40 -3.54 -15.70
N ILE A 5 9.00 -2.42 -15.31
CA ILE A 5 9.98 -2.36 -14.21
C ILE A 5 9.30 -1.63 -13.04
N PRO A 6 9.05 -2.30 -11.91
CA PRO A 6 8.43 -1.68 -10.76
C PRO A 6 9.39 -0.66 -10.10
N ARG A 7 8.84 0.42 -9.57
CA ARG A 7 9.59 1.30 -8.67
C ARG A 7 9.83 0.58 -7.36
N ASP A 8 11.01 0.77 -6.80
CA ASP A 8 11.42 0.14 -5.54
C ASP A 8 11.73 1.19 -4.48
N LEU A 9 11.33 0.91 -3.25
CA LEU A 9 11.63 1.74 -2.09
C LEU A 9 12.97 1.28 -1.49
N LYS A 10 14.06 1.96 -1.88
CA LYS A 10 15.43 1.61 -1.50
C LYS A 10 15.83 2.18 -0.13
N ILE A 11 15.19 1.69 0.92
CA ILE A 11 15.49 2.04 2.32
C ILE A 11 16.05 0.83 3.08
N PRO A 12 16.69 1.02 4.25
CA PRO A 12 17.19 -0.09 5.09
C PRO A 12 16.13 -1.16 5.33
N GLY A 13 16.56 -2.41 5.48
CA GLY A 13 15.68 -3.55 5.74
C GLY A 13 14.90 -4.08 4.53
N ARG A 14 15.18 -3.58 3.29
CA ARG A 14 14.45 -3.94 2.05
C ARG A 14 14.52 -5.43 1.71
N LYS A 15 15.62 -6.10 2.01
CA LYS A 15 15.83 -7.51 1.65
C LYS A 15 15.15 -8.44 2.67
N GLY A 16 14.49 -9.49 2.18
CA GLY A 16 13.87 -10.54 2.98
C GLY A 16 12.36 -10.66 2.73
N ASP A 17 11.75 -11.65 3.37
CA ASP A 17 10.35 -11.98 3.20
C ASP A 17 9.40 -10.89 3.74
N GLY A 18 8.15 -10.93 3.30
CA GLY A 18 7.10 -9.99 3.72
C GLY A 18 7.02 -8.69 2.90
N LEU A 19 8.02 -8.40 2.03
CA LEU A 19 7.99 -7.26 1.12
C LEU A 19 7.88 -7.72 -0.33
N HIS A 20 6.79 -7.36 -1.00
CA HIS A 20 6.49 -7.77 -2.36
C HIS A 20 6.12 -6.57 -3.23
N PHE A 21 6.40 -6.66 -4.52
CA PHE A 21 5.80 -5.75 -5.48
C PHE A 21 4.31 -6.07 -5.65
N ALA A 22 3.49 -5.04 -5.81
CA ALA A 22 2.05 -5.18 -5.97
C ALA A 22 1.68 -6.17 -7.08
N MET A 23 2.32 -6.06 -8.25
CA MET A 23 2.04 -6.95 -9.38
C MET A 23 2.41 -8.41 -9.11
N ASP A 24 3.43 -8.69 -8.30
CA ASP A 24 3.77 -10.06 -7.92
C ASP A 24 2.67 -10.67 -7.04
N PHE A 25 2.15 -9.90 -6.09
CA PHE A 25 1.00 -10.30 -5.27
C PHE A 25 -0.25 -10.56 -6.10
N LEU A 26 -0.64 -9.60 -6.94
CA LEU A 26 -1.87 -9.68 -7.75
C LEU A 26 -1.80 -10.80 -8.79
N LEU A 27 -0.64 -10.94 -9.48
CA LEU A 27 -0.47 -11.97 -10.49
C LEU A 27 -0.53 -13.38 -9.90
N ARG A 28 0.19 -13.62 -8.80
CA ARG A 28 0.16 -14.94 -8.12
C ARG A 28 -1.22 -15.25 -7.59
N ASN A 29 -1.91 -14.28 -6.98
CA ASN A 29 -3.27 -14.47 -6.51
C ASN A 29 -4.22 -14.83 -7.64
N THR A 30 -4.22 -14.05 -8.73
CA THR A 30 -5.11 -14.29 -9.87
C THR A 30 -4.85 -15.65 -10.52
N LYS A 31 -3.56 -15.99 -10.71
CA LYS A 31 -3.19 -17.28 -11.30
C LYS A 31 -3.65 -18.45 -10.41
N SER A 32 -3.34 -18.43 -9.12
CA SER A 32 -3.73 -19.48 -8.18
C SER A 32 -5.26 -19.59 -8.05
N LEU A 33 -5.97 -18.46 -8.07
CA LEU A 33 -7.44 -18.44 -8.03
C LEU A 33 -8.05 -19.12 -9.28
N LEU A 34 -7.56 -18.79 -10.47
CA LEU A 34 -8.06 -19.35 -11.72
C LEU A 34 -7.69 -20.83 -11.90
N ASP A 35 -6.46 -21.20 -11.57
CA ASP A 35 -5.93 -22.55 -11.81
C ASP A 35 -6.41 -23.56 -10.74
N SER A 36 -6.64 -23.12 -9.50
CA SER A 36 -6.85 -24.04 -8.37
C SER A 36 -7.83 -23.57 -7.31
N GLN A 37 -8.48 -22.42 -7.48
CA GLN A 37 -9.30 -21.78 -6.45
C GLN A 37 -8.52 -21.58 -5.12
N LEU A 38 -7.24 -21.19 -5.24
CA LEU A 38 -6.29 -20.95 -4.14
C LEU A 38 -5.89 -22.21 -3.33
N THR A 39 -6.16 -23.41 -3.84
CA THR A 39 -5.80 -24.65 -3.13
C THR A 39 -4.35 -25.08 -3.35
N ASP A 40 -3.66 -24.54 -4.35
CA ASP A 40 -2.26 -24.86 -4.68
C ASP A 40 -1.23 -24.17 -3.77
N ASN A 41 -1.65 -23.24 -2.93
CA ASN A 41 -0.80 -22.44 -2.03
C ASN A 41 0.35 -21.69 -2.74
N LYS A 42 0.21 -21.38 -4.05
CA LYS A 42 1.25 -20.68 -4.84
C LYS A 42 1.05 -19.16 -4.89
N TYR A 43 0.27 -18.62 -4.00
CA TYR A 43 0.02 -17.19 -3.87
C TYR A 43 0.57 -16.63 -2.55
N ILE A 44 0.63 -15.31 -2.46
CA ILE A 44 1.03 -14.63 -1.22
C ILE A 44 -0.23 -14.50 -0.36
N ASP A 45 -0.29 -15.26 0.73
CA ASP A 45 -1.48 -15.30 1.59
C ASP A 45 -1.45 -14.14 2.60
N ALA A 46 -2.46 -13.26 2.53
CA ALA A 46 -2.64 -12.15 3.46
C ALA A 46 -3.60 -12.49 4.62
N ARG A 47 -4.09 -13.72 4.74
CA ARG A 47 -5.06 -14.13 5.76
C ARG A 47 -4.50 -13.96 7.16
N GLY A 48 -5.23 -13.21 8.01
CA GLY A 48 -4.85 -12.94 9.40
C GLY A 48 -3.58 -12.13 9.55
N LYS A 49 -3.13 -11.43 8.50
CA LYS A 49 -1.90 -10.62 8.50
C LYS A 49 -2.20 -9.13 8.57
N LYS A 50 -1.29 -8.39 9.20
CA LYS A 50 -1.26 -6.93 9.17
C LYS A 50 -0.62 -6.49 7.85
N VAL A 51 -1.40 -5.81 7.00
CA VAL A 51 -1.00 -5.44 5.64
C VAL A 51 -0.80 -3.93 5.53
N ILE A 52 0.30 -3.54 4.88
CA ILE A 52 0.53 -2.16 4.46
C ILE A 52 0.68 -2.14 2.94
N VAL A 53 -0.03 -1.23 2.27
CA VAL A 53 0.14 -0.93 0.85
C VAL A 53 0.83 0.42 0.72
N ILE A 54 1.97 0.48 0.02
CA ILE A 54 2.71 1.74 -0.20
C ILE A 54 2.49 2.19 -1.63
N GLY A 55 1.89 3.36 -1.77
CA GLY A 55 1.47 3.94 -3.04
C GLY A 55 -0.01 3.73 -3.32
N GLY A 56 -0.56 4.64 -4.10
CA GLY A 56 -1.98 4.69 -4.46
C GLY A 56 -2.24 4.27 -5.90
N GLY A 57 -3.35 4.79 -6.41
CA GLY A 57 -3.85 4.47 -7.74
C GLY A 57 -4.48 3.08 -7.83
N ASP A 58 -4.85 2.68 -9.04
CA ASP A 58 -5.63 1.47 -9.29
C ASP A 58 -4.95 0.20 -8.77
N THR A 59 -3.64 0.08 -8.97
CA THR A 59 -2.87 -1.08 -8.48
C THR A 59 -2.86 -1.18 -6.95
N GLY A 60 -2.78 -0.04 -6.25
CA GLY A 60 -2.89 0.01 -4.78
C GLY A 60 -4.27 -0.43 -4.31
N THR A 61 -5.31 0.09 -4.95
CA THR A 61 -6.71 -0.29 -4.70
C THR A 61 -6.93 -1.80 -4.90
N ASP A 62 -6.35 -2.39 -5.95
CA ASP A 62 -6.43 -3.84 -6.18
C ASP A 62 -5.72 -4.66 -5.10
N CYS A 63 -4.57 -4.18 -4.60
CA CYS A 63 -3.90 -4.82 -3.46
C CYS A 63 -4.75 -4.74 -2.18
N ILE A 64 -5.41 -3.60 -1.94
CA ILE A 64 -6.34 -3.41 -0.82
C ILE A 64 -7.48 -4.43 -0.92
N GLY A 65 -8.22 -4.42 -2.03
CA GLY A 65 -9.36 -5.32 -2.26
C GLY A 65 -8.97 -6.79 -2.18
N THR A 66 -7.84 -7.19 -2.76
CA THR A 66 -7.36 -8.58 -2.69
C THR A 66 -7.00 -8.98 -1.26
N SER A 67 -6.33 -8.12 -0.49
CA SER A 67 -6.00 -8.38 0.92
C SER A 67 -7.24 -8.53 1.79
N LEU A 68 -8.28 -7.72 1.55
CA LEU A 68 -9.57 -7.85 2.23
C LEU A 68 -10.26 -9.19 1.92
N ARG A 69 -10.23 -9.64 0.66
CA ARG A 69 -10.77 -10.95 0.24
C ARG A 69 -10.00 -12.12 0.84
N HIS A 70 -8.71 -11.96 1.11
CA HIS A 70 -7.94 -12.91 1.90
C HIS A 70 -8.26 -12.87 3.41
N ASN A 71 -9.08 -11.92 3.86
CA ASN A 71 -9.41 -11.77 5.27
C ASN A 71 -8.20 -11.34 6.13
N CYS A 72 -7.46 -10.31 5.69
CA CYS A 72 -6.36 -9.74 6.46
C CYS A 72 -6.86 -9.17 7.81
N GLU A 73 -5.96 -9.17 8.82
CA GLU A 73 -6.27 -8.68 10.17
C GLU A 73 -6.47 -7.16 10.19
N SER A 74 -5.55 -6.44 9.57
CA SER A 74 -5.60 -4.99 9.44
C SER A 74 -5.01 -4.55 8.10
N LEU A 75 -5.37 -3.32 7.68
CA LEU A 75 -4.90 -2.76 6.43
C LEU A 75 -4.72 -1.25 6.53
N VAL A 76 -3.56 -0.76 6.06
CA VAL A 76 -3.25 0.67 5.92
C VAL A 76 -2.66 0.90 4.54
N ASN A 77 -2.99 2.04 3.93
CA ASN A 77 -2.41 2.46 2.67
C ASN A 77 -1.65 3.78 2.85
N PHE A 78 -0.39 3.84 2.45
CA PHE A 78 0.46 5.01 2.55
C PHE A 78 0.54 5.75 1.23
N GLU A 79 0.30 7.06 1.30
CA GLU A 79 0.42 8.01 0.21
C GLU A 79 1.45 9.08 0.57
N ILE A 80 2.48 9.24 -0.27
CA ILE A 80 3.48 10.28 -0.06
C ILE A 80 2.93 11.68 -0.33
N ALA A 81 2.02 11.80 -1.29
CA ALA A 81 1.35 13.06 -1.62
C ALA A 81 0.36 13.48 -0.53
N PRO A 82 0.06 14.76 -0.38
CA PRO A 82 -1.01 15.23 0.49
C PRO A 82 -2.38 14.74 -0.01
N ARG A 83 -3.35 14.69 0.90
CA ARG A 83 -4.72 14.34 0.55
C ARG A 83 -5.26 15.31 -0.51
N PRO A 84 -5.71 14.83 -1.66
CA PRO A 84 -6.30 15.68 -2.68
C PRO A 84 -7.53 16.43 -2.18
N PRO A 85 -7.84 17.62 -2.71
CA PRO A 85 -9.06 18.36 -2.37
C PRO A 85 -10.30 17.60 -2.85
N VAL A 86 -11.45 17.87 -2.25
CA VAL A 86 -12.74 17.26 -2.66
C VAL A 86 -13.15 17.80 -4.03
N ASP A 87 -12.99 19.11 -4.23
CA ASP A 87 -13.31 19.79 -5.47
C ASP A 87 -12.06 20.14 -6.25
N ARG A 88 -12.20 20.34 -7.56
CA ARG A 88 -11.12 20.72 -8.44
C ARG A 88 -10.57 22.10 -8.05
N ALA A 89 -9.28 22.18 -7.79
CA ALA A 89 -8.61 23.44 -7.46
C ALA A 89 -8.40 24.32 -8.72
N ASP A 90 -8.29 25.64 -8.54
CA ASP A 90 -8.11 26.62 -9.63
C ASP A 90 -6.85 26.35 -10.46
N HIS A 91 -5.77 25.85 -9.85
CA HIS A 91 -4.53 25.49 -10.52
C HIS A 91 -4.61 24.17 -11.31
N ASN A 92 -5.73 23.44 -11.23
CA ASN A 92 -5.99 22.21 -11.96
C ASN A 92 -7.27 22.34 -12.82
N PRO A 93 -7.33 23.30 -13.78
CA PRO A 93 -8.54 23.53 -14.58
C PRO A 93 -8.78 22.42 -15.61
N TRP A 94 -10.02 22.31 -16.08
CA TRP A 94 -10.34 21.50 -17.28
C TRP A 94 -9.54 22.03 -18.49
N PRO A 95 -8.99 21.20 -19.41
CA PRO A 95 -9.19 19.75 -19.55
C PRO A 95 -8.12 18.89 -18.86
N THR A 96 -7.32 19.43 -17.96
CA THR A 96 -6.30 18.64 -17.26
C THR A 96 -6.95 17.51 -16.44
N TRP A 97 -6.21 16.43 -16.19
CA TRP A 97 -6.70 15.35 -15.35
C TRP A 97 -7.03 15.86 -13.94
N PRO A 98 -8.23 15.58 -13.41
CA PRO A 98 -8.64 16.12 -12.13
C PRO A 98 -7.86 15.50 -10.97
N VAL A 99 -7.12 16.34 -10.24
CA VAL A 99 -6.49 15.98 -8.95
C VAL A 99 -7.50 16.25 -7.83
N ILE A 100 -8.38 15.28 -7.60
CA ILE A 100 -9.43 15.37 -6.58
C ILE A 100 -9.45 14.10 -5.73
N PHE A 101 -9.97 14.22 -4.52
CA PHE A 101 -10.19 13.08 -3.64
C PHE A 101 -11.20 12.11 -4.26
N ARG A 102 -10.78 10.86 -4.45
CA ARG A 102 -11.62 9.79 -4.97
C ARG A 102 -11.63 8.63 -3.99
N VAL A 103 -12.74 7.94 -3.93
CA VAL A 103 -12.86 6.72 -3.15
C VAL A 103 -13.17 5.59 -4.15
N ASP A 104 -12.24 4.65 -4.27
CA ASP A 104 -12.39 3.48 -5.11
C ASP A 104 -12.89 2.29 -4.28
N TYR A 105 -13.31 1.22 -4.96
CA TYR A 105 -13.94 0.06 -4.34
C TYR A 105 -13.15 -0.52 -3.14
N GLY A 106 -11.82 -0.61 -3.25
CA GLY A 106 -10.98 -1.13 -2.16
C GLY A 106 -10.99 -0.24 -0.92
N HIS A 107 -11.06 1.08 -1.09
CA HIS A 107 -11.18 2.03 0.03
C HIS A 107 -12.55 1.92 0.71
N GLU A 108 -13.63 1.80 -0.08
CA GLU A 108 -14.99 1.61 0.45
C GLU A 108 -15.11 0.30 1.23
N GLU A 109 -14.61 -0.81 0.65
CA GLU A 109 -14.60 -2.12 1.30
C GLU A 109 -13.79 -2.09 2.61
N ALA A 110 -12.61 -1.43 2.61
CA ALA A 110 -11.79 -1.28 3.82
C ALA A 110 -12.50 -0.42 4.88
N ALA A 111 -13.11 0.69 4.48
CA ALA A 111 -13.85 1.55 5.38
C ALA A 111 -15.06 0.83 5.98
N ALA A 112 -15.80 0.06 5.19
CA ALA A 112 -16.92 -0.75 5.67
C ALA A 112 -16.47 -1.81 6.69
N ARG A 113 -15.30 -2.43 6.48
CA ARG A 113 -14.77 -3.47 7.36
C ARG A 113 -14.15 -2.95 8.65
N TYR A 114 -13.36 -1.86 8.56
CA TYR A 114 -12.55 -1.34 9.68
C TYR A 114 -13.08 -0.03 10.27
N GLY A 115 -14.18 0.50 9.74
CA GLY A 115 -14.83 1.72 10.23
C GLY A 115 -14.13 3.02 9.85
N LYS A 116 -13.09 2.98 8.99
CA LYS A 116 -12.34 4.16 8.53
C LYS A 116 -11.66 3.94 7.19
N ASP A 117 -11.41 5.03 6.47
CA ASP A 117 -10.57 5.05 5.27
C ASP A 117 -9.17 4.51 5.60
N PRO A 118 -8.61 3.55 4.84
CA PRO A 118 -7.30 2.96 5.13
C PRO A 118 -6.13 3.89 4.82
N ARG A 119 -6.34 5.01 4.12
CA ARG A 119 -5.26 5.87 3.63
C ARG A 119 -4.67 6.77 4.69
N THR A 120 -3.34 6.91 4.65
CA THR A 120 -2.55 7.89 5.41
C THR A 120 -1.71 8.66 4.40
N TYR A 121 -1.85 9.98 4.40
CA TYR A 121 -1.22 10.88 3.44
C TYR A 121 0.01 11.58 4.01
N SER A 122 0.81 12.18 3.12
CA SER A 122 2.03 12.94 3.47
C SER A 122 2.98 12.12 4.35
N ILE A 123 3.20 10.86 4.00
CA ILE A 123 4.00 9.92 4.77
C ILE A 123 5.05 9.24 3.90
N SER A 124 6.28 9.14 4.39
CA SER A 124 7.41 8.50 3.73
C SER A 124 8.00 7.38 4.58
N GLY A 125 8.41 6.28 3.94
CA GLY A 125 9.08 5.16 4.61
C GLY A 125 10.55 5.46 4.85
N LYS A 126 11.05 5.11 6.04
CA LYS A 126 12.45 5.29 6.48
C LYS A 126 13.22 3.99 6.57
N GLU A 127 12.60 2.95 7.10
CA GLU A 127 13.25 1.68 7.39
C GLU A 127 12.22 0.57 7.50
N PHE A 128 12.46 -0.57 6.85
CA PHE A 128 11.75 -1.80 7.13
C PHE A 128 12.38 -2.49 8.33
N VAL A 129 11.63 -2.66 9.39
CA VAL A 129 12.12 -3.24 10.64
C VAL A 129 11.98 -4.75 10.58
N ARG A 130 13.04 -5.46 10.94
CA ARG A 130 13.08 -6.92 10.99
C ARG A 130 13.59 -7.40 12.34
N ASP A 131 13.21 -8.62 12.72
CA ASP A 131 13.79 -9.29 13.87
C ASP A 131 15.17 -9.91 13.57
N GLY A 132 15.75 -10.58 14.57
CA GLY A 132 17.05 -11.24 14.45
C GLY A 132 17.09 -12.37 13.41
N ASP A 133 15.95 -12.95 13.08
CA ASP A 133 15.80 -14.02 12.07
C ASP A 133 15.45 -13.49 10.69
N GLY A 134 15.35 -12.16 10.54
CA GLY A 134 15.05 -11.48 9.28
C GLY A 134 13.55 -11.40 8.93
N LYS A 135 12.65 -11.79 9.83
CA LYS A 135 11.21 -11.66 9.65
C LYS A 135 10.80 -10.19 9.72
N LEU A 136 9.90 -9.78 8.84
CA LEU A 136 9.34 -8.43 8.84
C LEU A 136 8.51 -8.19 10.12
N LEU A 137 8.80 -7.11 10.82
CA LEU A 137 8.02 -6.62 11.96
C LEU A 137 7.17 -5.42 11.60
N GLY A 138 7.59 -4.64 10.59
CA GLY A 138 6.88 -3.45 10.17
C GLY A 138 7.76 -2.43 9.46
N ILE A 139 7.32 -1.18 9.45
CA ILE A 139 8.02 -0.07 8.81
C ILE A 139 8.05 1.15 9.73
N LYS A 140 9.21 1.82 9.80
CA LYS A 140 9.31 3.17 10.33
C LYS A 140 9.03 4.18 9.25
N THR A 141 8.28 5.19 9.57
CA THR A 141 7.87 6.27 8.66
C THR A 141 8.11 7.62 9.29
N ILE A 142 8.11 8.66 8.47
CA ILE A 142 8.13 10.06 8.86
C ILE A 142 7.11 10.83 8.02
N ASP A 143 6.51 11.88 8.57
CA ASP A 143 5.66 12.76 7.80
C ASP A 143 6.50 13.65 6.89
N VAL A 144 5.92 14.04 5.75
CA VAL A 144 6.57 14.93 4.78
C VAL A 144 5.68 16.14 4.49
N ASP A 145 6.33 17.27 4.15
CA ASP A 145 5.65 18.48 3.71
C ASP A 145 5.21 18.40 2.23
N GLN A 146 4.73 19.51 1.68
CA GLN A 146 4.27 19.57 0.28
C GLN A 146 5.40 19.44 -0.75
N GLU A 147 6.64 19.76 -0.36
CA GLU A 147 7.86 19.58 -1.14
C GLU A 147 8.54 18.21 -0.89
N PHE A 148 7.88 17.32 -0.15
CA PHE A 148 8.37 16.00 0.28
C PHE A 148 9.59 16.03 1.19
N ASN A 149 9.85 17.15 1.89
CA ASN A 149 10.88 17.21 2.92
C ASN A 149 10.36 16.56 4.21
N GLU A 150 11.24 15.87 4.92
CA GLU A 150 10.92 15.21 6.18
C GLU A 150 10.63 16.20 7.30
N ILE A 151 9.56 15.97 8.04
CA ILE A 151 9.17 16.77 9.22
C ILE A 151 9.75 16.09 10.47
N SER A 152 10.80 16.66 11.03
CA SER A 152 11.49 16.12 12.21
C SER A 152 10.55 15.91 13.41
N GLY A 153 10.72 14.78 14.11
CA GLY A 153 9.91 14.46 15.29
C GLY A 153 8.55 13.84 15.02
N THR A 154 8.27 13.48 13.74
CA THR A 154 7.03 12.78 13.35
C THR A 154 7.25 11.30 13.07
N ASP A 155 8.36 10.76 13.52
CA ASP A 155 8.69 9.34 13.35
C ASP A 155 7.64 8.45 13.97
N ARG A 156 7.18 7.42 13.21
CA ARG A 156 6.20 6.44 13.66
C ARG A 156 6.60 5.05 13.24
N PHE A 157 6.26 4.06 14.06
CA PHE A 157 6.38 2.65 13.72
C PHE A 157 5.00 2.06 13.44
N TRP A 158 4.91 1.30 12.35
CA TRP A 158 3.71 0.59 11.93
C TRP A 158 4.02 -0.89 11.84
N GLU A 159 3.31 -1.68 12.63
CA GLU A 159 3.43 -3.14 12.57
C GLU A 159 2.91 -3.67 11.23
N ALA A 160 3.62 -4.61 10.63
CA ALA A 160 3.20 -5.29 9.40
C ALA A 160 3.83 -6.66 9.27
N ASP A 161 3.04 -7.61 8.79
CA ASP A 161 3.50 -8.93 8.34
C ASP A 161 3.76 -8.94 6.84
N LEU A 162 3.02 -8.10 6.08
CA LEU A 162 3.14 -7.96 4.63
C LEU A 162 3.12 -6.47 4.24
N ILE A 163 4.01 -6.11 3.33
CA ILE A 163 4.04 -4.79 2.71
C ILE A 163 4.05 -4.95 1.19
N PHE A 164 3.13 -4.29 0.50
CA PHE A 164 3.03 -4.27 -0.96
C PHE A 164 3.46 -2.92 -1.51
N LEU A 165 4.45 -2.94 -2.44
CA LEU A 165 4.93 -1.74 -3.12
C LEU A 165 4.13 -1.54 -4.40
N SER A 166 3.32 -0.48 -4.45
CA SER A 166 2.40 -0.11 -5.52
C SER A 166 2.73 1.28 -6.10
N MET A 167 4.02 1.52 -6.40
CA MET A 167 4.54 2.84 -6.81
C MET A 167 4.88 2.89 -8.30
#